data_be4822973bb3be6dd7c58b1b30baf1b1
#
_entry.id   be4822973bb3be6dd7c58b1b30baf1b1
#
_cell.length_a   1.000
_cell.length_b   1.000
_cell.length_c   1.000
_cell.angle_alpha   90.00
_cell.angle_beta   90.00
_cell.angle_gamma   90.00
#
_symmetry.space_group_name_H-M   'P 1'
#
loop_
_entity.id
_entity.type
_entity.pdbx_description
1 polymer ?
#
loop_
_entity_poly.entity_id
_entity_poly.type
_entity_poly.pdbx_seq_one_letter_code
_entity_poly.pdbx_strand_id
1 'polypeptide(L)'
;VEGKGDVKYIDVHSDIAKEWVTDDPESLRHMRKWLNLASWGTGAKMVKFFATGANPGFAVYNTFIDAAFQWMTTNEYSVALPVAFAQRASDMVTVMKDAITRKGRFDDFMEEGGGMNWLAVEAMGRPQQDEMKELGALKQALAWINETSEIANRLALRERAIKNGKTPHQATWISRAYLDFSQGGSGVRAADSVIPYLNASIQATRGIVRYAKKDAGKFSLKMAQIMGLSGTLAWYMAVKMKDLWKQISGEEKNRFFIIPAGGLTYEDETGKTRYLYVK
;
A
#
# COMPACT_ATOMS: atom_id res chain seq x y z
N VAL A 1 18.37 -2.59 27.24
CA VAL A 1 19.13 -1.37 27.54
C VAL A 1 18.10 -0.29 27.77
N GLU A 2 17.86 0.03 29.04
CA GLU A 2 17.00 1.13 29.47
C GLU A 2 17.70 2.47 29.13
N GLY A 3 17.30 3.08 28.03
CA GLY A 3 17.60 4.48 27.78
C GLY A 3 16.68 5.33 28.65
N LYS A 4 17.21 5.95 29.71
CA LYS A 4 16.57 7.10 30.38
C LYS A 4 16.47 8.25 29.37
N GLY A 5 15.44 8.27 28.54
CA GLY A 5 15.07 9.43 27.78
C GLY A 5 14.35 10.43 28.70
N ASP A 6 14.67 11.70 28.61
CA ASP A 6 13.91 12.74 29.28
C ASP A 6 12.44 12.66 28.86
N VAL A 7 11.56 12.35 29.81
CA VAL A 7 10.13 12.31 29.60
C VAL A 7 9.65 13.76 29.39
N LYS A 8 9.29 14.10 28.18
CA LYS A 8 8.66 15.39 27.86
C LYS A 8 7.14 15.24 27.99
N TYR A 9 6.56 16.05 28.83
CA TYR A 9 5.11 16.15 28.98
C TYR A 9 4.60 17.19 27.97
N ILE A 10 3.52 16.86 27.28
CA ILE A 10 2.80 17.79 26.40
C ILE A 10 1.38 17.86 26.94
N ASP A 11 0.95 19.07 27.31
CA ASP A 11 -0.44 19.33 27.68
C ASP A 11 -1.30 19.28 26.41
N VAL A 12 -2.22 18.32 26.36
CA VAL A 12 -3.14 18.13 25.25
C VAL A 12 -4.57 18.20 25.78
N HIS A 13 -5.48 18.80 25.03
CA HIS A 13 -6.90 18.79 25.42
C HIS A 13 -7.39 17.37 25.65
N SER A 14 -8.20 17.16 26.70
CA SER A 14 -8.61 15.82 27.18
C SER A 14 -9.24 14.94 26.09
N ASP A 15 -9.96 15.54 25.13
CA ASP A 15 -10.61 14.78 24.05
C ASP A 15 -9.58 14.32 23.00
N ILE A 16 -8.57 15.14 22.72
CA ILE A 16 -7.45 14.76 21.84
C ILE A 16 -6.58 13.71 22.52
N ALA A 17 -6.32 13.86 23.82
CA ALA A 17 -5.58 12.86 24.59
C ALA A 17 -6.32 11.50 24.64
N LYS A 18 -7.65 11.51 24.79
CA LYS A 18 -8.47 10.31 24.71
C LYS A 18 -8.40 9.65 23.34
N GLU A 19 -8.46 10.41 22.25
CA GLU A 19 -8.30 9.87 20.90
C GLU A 19 -6.88 9.33 20.64
N TRP A 20 -5.86 9.94 21.23
CA TRP A 20 -4.47 9.50 21.08
C TRP A 20 -4.13 8.27 21.93
N VAL A 21 -4.66 8.19 23.16
CA VAL A 21 -4.37 7.11 24.10
C VAL A 21 -5.35 5.95 23.94
N THR A 22 -6.58 6.21 23.50
CA THR A 22 -7.58 5.18 23.24
C THR A 22 -7.76 4.97 21.74
N ASP A 23 -6.79 4.31 21.11
CA ASP A 23 -6.94 3.77 19.76
C ASP A 23 -8.05 2.70 19.67
N ASP A 24 -8.60 2.30 20.80
CA ASP A 24 -9.70 1.37 20.92
C ASP A 24 -10.76 1.93 21.87
N PRO A 25 -11.73 2.70 21.39
CA PRO A 25 -12.85 3.13 22.20
C PRO A 25 -13.45 1.92 22.94
N GLU A 26 -13.70 2.08 24.23
CA GLU A 26 -14.27 1.01 25.08
C GLU A 26 -15.53 0.40 24.46
N SER A 27 -16.29 1.21 23.72
CA SER A 27 -17.42 0.77 22.92
C SER A 27 -17.07 -0.26 21.82
N LEU A 28 -15.86 -0.22 21.24
CA LEU A 28 -15.42 -1.20 20.25
C LEU A 28 -14.88 -2.48 20.90
N ARG A 29 -14.38 -2.43 22.15
CA ARG A 29 -13.94 -3.63 22.88
C ARG A 29 -15.06 -4.65 23.04
N HIS A 30 -16.25 -4.19 23.42
CA HIS A 30 -17.42 -5.07 23.54
C HIS A 30 -17.89 -5.60 22.18
N MET A 31 -17.76 -4.82 21.12
CA MET A 31 -18.12 -5.24 19.77
C MET A 31 -17.06 -6.15 19.12
N ARG A 32 -15.82 -6.17 19.62
CA ARG A 32 -14.69 -6.90 19.02
C ARG A 32 -14.98 -8.40 18.82
N LYS A 33 -15.61 -9.06 19.78
CA LYS A 33 -16.01 -10.46 19.65
C LYS A 33 -17.02 -10.65 18.51
N TRP A 34 -18.01 -9.79 18.42
CA TRP A 34 -19.03 -9.83 17.37
C TRP A 34 -18.48 -9.48 16.00
N LEU A 35 -17.60 -8.49 15.91
CA LEU A 35 -16.90 -8.13 14.67
C LEU A 35 -15.97 -9.25 14.19
N ASN A 36 -15.28 -9.93 15.11
CA ASN A 36 -14.48 -11.12 14.77
C ASN A 36 -15.36 -12.26 14.24
N LEU A 37 -16.47 -12.55 14.91
CA LEU A 37 -17.40 -13.57 14.46
C LEU A 37 -18.01 -13.22 13.08
N ALA A 38 -18.42 -11.98 12.88
CA ALA A 38 -18.92 -11.48 11.62
C ALA A 38 -17.86 -11.54 10.51
N SER A 39 -16.61 -11.19 10.82
CA SER A 39 -15.48 -11.27 9.88
C SER A 39 -15.18 -12.72 9.43
N TRP A 40 -15.37 -13.70 10.30
CA TRP A 40 -15.31 -15.11 9.91
C TRP A 40 -16.54 -15.52 9.11
N GLY A 41 -17.74 -15.13 9.54
CA GLY A 41 -19.01 -15.46 8.88
C GLY A 41 -19.13 -14.89 7.47
N THR A 42 -18.59 -13.69 7.21
CA THR A 42 -18.54 -13.07 5.86
C THR A 42 -17.36 -13.56 5.01
N GLY A 43 -16.44 -14.32 5.59
CA GLY A 43 -15.20 -14.72 4.92
C GLY A 43 -14.18 -13.58 4.75
N ALA A 44 -14.45 -12.39 5.30
CA ALA A 44 -13.56 -11.22 5.16
C ALA A 44 -12.13 -11.49 5.66
N LYS A 45 -11.99 -12.21 6.79
CA LYS A 45 -10.69 -12.65 7.32
C LYS A 45 -9.95 -13.58 6.34
N MET A 46 -10.67 -14.52 5.75
CA MET A 46 -10.10 -15.47 4.77
C MET A 46 -9.66 -14.73 3.50
N VAL A 47 -10.51 -13.83 2.98
CA VAL A 47 -10.17 -13.02 1.80
C VAL A 47 -8.93 -12.19 2.05
N LYS A 48 -8.85 -11.47 3.17
CA LYS A 48 -7.66 -10.68 3.54
C LYS A 48 -6.43 -11.58 3.67
N PHE A 49 -6.54 -12.72 4.33
CA PHE A 49 -5.44 -13.64 4.51
C PHE A 49 -4.90 -14.19 3.18
N PHE A 50 -5.76 -14.71 2.32
CA PHE A 50 -5.32 -15.31 1.04
C PHE A 50 -4.89 -14.25 0.02
N ALA A 51 -5.53 -13.09 0.01
CA ALA A 51 -5.19 -12.03 -0.94
C ALA A 51 -3.87 -11.34 -0.60
N THR A 52 -3.58 -11.11 0.69
CA THR A 52 -2.41 -10.33 1.12
C THR A 52 -1.39 -11.14 1.93
N GLY A 53 -1.86 -11.91 2.91
CA GLY A 53 -0.96 -12.60 3.86
C GLY A 53 -0.30 -13.84 3.31
N ALA A 54 -0.97 -14.60 2.44
CA ALA A 54 -0.50 -15.88 1.89
C ALA A 54 -0.07 -15.80 0.41
N ASN A 55 -0.19 -14.64 -0.22
CA ASN A 55 0.13 -14.45 -1.64
C ASN A 55 1.51 -13.77 -1.81
N PRO A 56 2.57 -14.50 -2.21
CA PRO A 56 3.89 -13.90 -2.41
C PRO A 56 3.90 -12.89 -3.57
N GLY A 57 3.03 -13.06 -4.55
CA GLY A 57 2.85 -12.12 -5.66
C GLY A 57 2.30 -10.77 -5.20
N PHE A 58 1.61 -10.74 -4.05
CA PHE A 58 1.05 -9.52 -3.51
C PHE A 58 2.14 -8.48 -3.18
N ALA A 59 3.24 -8.88 -2.55
CA ALA A 59 4.33 -7.95 -2.20
C ALA A 59 4.91 -7.27 -3.45
N VAL A 60 5.12 -8.04 -4.52
CA VAL A 60 5.65 -7.52 -5.79
C VAL A 60 4.62 -6.59 -6.44
N TYR A 61 3.39 -7.04 -6.59
CA TYR A 61 2.32 -6.26 -7.19
C TYR A 61 2.04 -4.97 -6.40
N ASN A 62 1.94 -5.09 -5.07
CA ASN A 62 1.70 -3.95 -4.20
C ASN A 62 2.80 -2.90 -4.27
N THR A 63 4.07 -3.31 -4.45
CA THR A 63 5.17 -2.36 -4.65
C THR A 63 4.95 -1.45 -5.86
N PHE A 64 4.45 -2.00 -6.97
CA PHE A 64 4.13 -1.20 -8.17
C PHE A 64 2.90 -0.32 -7.96
N ILE A 65 1.85 -0.85 -7.34
CA ILE A 65 0.63 -0.08 -7.03
C ILE A 65 0.96 1.07 -6.08
N ASP A 66 1.71 0.82 -5.03
CA ASP A 66 2.13 1.85 -4.08
C ASP A 66 3.01 2.91 -4.77
N ALA A 67 3.92 2.50 -5.64
CA ALA A 67 4.74 3.43 -6.40
C ALA A 67 3.89 4.33 -7.31
N ALA A 68 2.94 3.75 -8.04
CA ALA A 68 2.01 4.49 -8.87
C ALA A 68 1.12 5.42 -8.04
N PHE A 69 0.63 4.94 -6.89
CA PHE A 69 -0.20 5.71 -5.99
C PHE A 69 0.57 6.88 -5.35
N GLN A 70 1.81 6.66 -4.89
CA GLN A 70 2.70 7.71 -4.39
C GLN A 70 2.98 8.76 -5.46
N TRP A 71 3.27 8.32 -6.70
CA TRP A 71 3.45 9.25 -7.80
C TRP A 71 2.18 10.06 -8.06
N MET A 72 1.00 9.43 -8.08
CA MET A 72 -0.28 10.11 -8.28
C MET A 72 -0.64 11.11 -7.19
N THR A 73 -0.32 10.82 -5.94
CA THR A 73 -0.84 11.53 -4.77
C THR A 73 0.18 12.43 -4.07
N THR A 74 1.43 12.49 -4.55
CA THR A 74 2.47 13.36 -3.98
C THR A 74 3.16 14.19 -5.07
N ASN A 75 3.87 15.23 -4.67
CA ASN A 75 4.70 16.06 -5.54
C ASN A 75 6.19 15.71 -5.46
N GLU A 76 6.52 14.61 -4.81
CA GLU A 76 7.92 14.29 -4.53
C GLU A 76 8.64 13.72 -5.75
N TYR A 77 7.93 13.00 -6.60
CA TYR A 77 8.46 12.47 -7.85
C TYR A 77 8.14 13.37 -9.04
N SER A 78 8.94 13.28 -10.09
CA SER A 78 8.70 13.99 -11.35
C SER A 78 7.27 13.78 -11.87
N VAL A 79 6.71 14.79 -12.53
CA VAL A 79 5.41 14.65 -13.22
C VAL A 79 5.54 13.67 -14.40
N ALA A 80 6.68 13.64 -15.08
CA ALA A 80 6.93 12.72 -16.19
C ALA A 80 7.07 11.28 -15.68
N LEU A 81 6.18 10.41 -16.09
CA LEU A 81 6.08 9.01 -15.63
C LEU A 81 7.40 8.23 -15.74
N PRO A 82 8.13 8.22 -16.89
CA PRO A 82 9.38 7.47 -16.98
C PRO A 82 10.46 7.97 -15.99
N VAL A 83 10.54 9.28 -15.81
CA VAL A 83 11.49 9.90 -14.87
C VAL A 83 11.12 9.55 -13.43
N ALA A 84 9.83 9.60 -13.10
CA ALA A 84 9.34 9.23 -11.77
C ALA A 84 9.67 7.77 -11.42
N PHE A 85 9.48 6.85 -12.37
CA PHE A 85 9.83 5.43 -12.18
C PHE A 85 11.34 5.22 -12.01
N ALA A 86 12.18 5.91 -12.78
CA ALA A 86 13.63 5.85 -12.61
C ALA A 86 14.08 6.40 -11.25
N GLN A 87 13.52 7.54 -10.82
CA GLN A 87 13.74 8.10 -9.50
C GLN A 87 13.33 7.12 -8.41
N ARG A 88 12.15 6.52 -8.55
CA ARG A 88 11.62 5.55 -7.59
C ARG A 88 12.50 4.30 -7.48
N ALA A 89 12.92 3.74 -8.61
CA ALA A 89 13.81 2.57 -8.64
C ALA A 89 15.13 2.88 -7.92
N SER A 90 15.73 4.04 -8.19
CA SER A 90 16.96 4.49 -7.50
C SER A 90 16.76 4.62 -6.00
N ASP A 91 15.64 5.20 -5.55
CA ASP A 91 15.36 5.35 -4.12
C ASP A 91 15.11 4.00 -3.46
N MET A 92 14.39 3.08 -4.11
CA MET A 92 14.17 1.71 -3.61
C MET A 92 15.49 0.96 -3.41
N VAL A 93 16.41 1.03 -4.38
CA VAL A 93 17.75 0.42 -4.22
C VAL A 93 18.48 1.02 -3.03
N THR A 94 18.39 2.33 -2.84
CA THR A 94 19.06 3.06 -1.75
C THR A 94 18.58 2.61 -0.37
N VAL A 95 17.28 2.33 -0.20
CA VAL A 95 16.68 2.04 1.11
C VAL A 95 16.48 0.55 1.39
N MET A 96 16.61 -0.31 0.39
CA MET A 96 16.27 -1.74 0.50
C MET A 96 17.04 -2.44 1.62
N LYS A 97 18.35 -2.16 1.75
CA LYS A 97 19.17 -2.72 2.83
C LYS A 97 18.61 -2.33 4.20
N ASP A 98 18.28 -1.05 4.39
CA ASP A 98 17.81 -0.53 5.68
C ASP A 98 16.41 -1.07 6.00
N ALA A 99 15.56 -1.24 4.99
CA ALA A 99 14.25 -1.88 5.13
C ALA A 99 14.35 -3.36 5.54
N ILE A 100 15.30 -4.11 4.99
CA ILE A 100 15.54 -5.52 5.31
C ILE A 100 16.13 -5.69 6.71
N THR A 101 17.16 -4.88 7.03
CA THR A 101 17.89 -5.02 8.30
C THR A 101 17.23 -4.33 9.47
N ARG A 102 16.19 -3.54 9.23
CA ARG A 102 15.51 -2.71 10.24
C ARG A 102 16.50 -1.78 10.98
N LYS A 103 17.44 -1.16 10.25
CA LYS A 103 18.49 -0.31 10.80
C LYS A 103 18.70 0.93 9.92
N GLY A 104 19.44 1.92 10.46
CA GLY A 104 19.80 3.13 9.75
C GLY A 104 18.57 4.00 9.44
N ARG A 105 18.26 4.26 8.17
CA ARG A 105 17.09 5.08 7.79
C ARG A 105 15.76 4.56 8.34
N PHE A 106 15.68 3.28 8.65
CA PHE A 106 14.53 2.70 9.33
C PHE A 106 14.44 3.19 10.78
N ASP A 107 15.55 3.20 11.52
CA ASP A 107 15.57 3.71 12.90
C ASP A 107 15.18 5.19 12.92
N ASP A 108 15.79 6.01 12.05
CA ASP A 108 15.45 7.43 11.90
C ASP A 108 13.94 7.62 11.62
N PHE A 109 13.39 6.82 10.71
CA PHE A 109 11.98 6.85 10.34
C PHE A 109 11.06 6.52 11.53
N MET A 110 11.45 5.53 12.34
CA MET A 110 10.71 5.15 13.54
C MET A 110 10.77 6.23 14.62
N GLU A 111 11.97 6.81 14.87
CA GLU A 111 12.17 7.91 15.83
C GLU A 111 11.37 9.17 15.44
N GLU A 112 11.21 9.42 14.15
CA GLU A 112 10.43 10.54 13.61
C GLU A 112 8.91 10.27 13.61
N GLY A 113 8.45 9.15 14.17
CA GLY A 113 7.04 8.78 14.27
C GLY A 113 6.47 8.09 13.03
N GLY A 114 7.31 7.59 12.14
CA GLY A 114 6.91 6.83 10.95
C GLY A 114 6.22 5.52 11.28
N GLY A 115 6.55 4.93 12.44
CA GLY A 115 5.98 3.68 12.93
C GLY A 115 4.63 3.78 13.64
N MET A 116 4.10 4.98 13.88
CA MET A 116 2.85 5.14 14.64
C MET A 116 1.66 4.40 14.03
N ASN A 117 1.61 4.26 12.70
CA ASN A 117 0.56 3.48 12.03
C ASN A 117 0.66 1.98 12.32
N TRP A 118 1.85 1.48 12.62
CA TRP A 118 2.07 0.08 12.94
C TRP A 118 1.73 -0.22 14.38
N LEU A 119 2.07 0.67 15.31
CA LEU A 119 1.66 0.56 16.71
C LEU A 119 0.13 0.56 16.84
N ALA A 120 -0.56 1.42 16.07
CA ALA A 120 -2.02 1.43 16.03
C ALA A 120 -2.60 0.14 15.41
N VAL A 121 -1.95 -0.44 14.41
CA VAL A 121 -2.37 -1.72 13.80
C VAL A 121 -2.05 -2.91 14.71
N GLU A 122 -0.97 -2.87 15.47
CA GLU A 122 -0.68 -3.85 16.53
C GLU A 122 -1.73 -3.76 17.64
N ALA A 123 -2.08 -2.57 18.09
CA ALA A 123 -3.15 -2.38 19.07
C ALA A 123 -4.54 -2.83 18.56
N MET A 124 -4.76 -2.84 17.25
CA MET A 124 -6.03 -3.28 16.62
C MET A 124 -6.11 -4.78 16.30
N GLY A 125 -5.15 -5.58 16.79
CA GLY A 125 -5.21 -7.05 16.66
C GLY A 125 -4.73 -7.58 15.31
N ARG A 126 -3.63 -7.07 14.78
CA ARG A 126 -2.72 -8.02 14.12
C ARG A 126 -2.47 -9.12 15.13
N PRO A 127 -2.45 -10.39 14.71
CA PRO A 127 -2.04 -11.44 15.62
C PRO A 127 -0.74 -10.97 16.28
N GLN A 128 -0.75 -10.86 17.60
CA GLN A 128 0.47 -10.54 18.34
C GLN A 128 1.56 -11.49 17.87
N GLN A 129 2.81 -11.11 18.01
CA GLN A 129 3.95 -11.97 17.63
C GLN A 129 3.80 -13.42 18.14
N ASP A 130 3.01 -13.63 19.18
CA ASP A 130 2.73 -14.96 19.72
C ASP A 130 1.75 -15.78 18.87
N GLU A 131 0.73 -15.16 18.27
CA GLU A 131 -0.12 -15.85 17.26
C GLU A 131 0.65 -16.07 15.93
N MET A 132 1.62 -15.20 15.62
CA MET A 132 2.51 -15.42 14.47
C MET A 132 3.50 -16.55 14.70
N LYS A 133 3.88 -16.87 15.93
CA LYS A 133 4.73 -18.03 16.24
C LYS A 133 4.03 -19.37 15.98
N GLU A 134 2.72 -19.41 16.11
CA GLU A 134 1.90 -20.58 15.75
C GLU A 134 1.69 -20.73 14.25
N LEU A 135 1.87 -19.65 13.48
CA LEU A 135 1.87 -19.71 12.04
C LEU A 135 3.19 -20.34 11.58
N GLY A 136 3.14 -21.42 10.78
CA GLY A 136 4.35 -22.11 10.28
C GLY A 136 5.32 -21.14 9.59
N ALA A 137 6.60 -21.53 9.52
CA ALA A 137 7.71 -20.70 9.02
C ALA A 137 7.44 -20.01 7.66
N LEU A 138 6.68 -20.66 6.78
CA LEU A 138 6.30 -20.09 5.48
C LEU A 138 5.44 -18.84 5.63
N LYS A 139 4.45 -18.86 6.52
CA LYS A 139 3.57 -17.70 6.75
C LYS A 139 4.32 -16.52 7.38
N GLN A 140 5.26 -16.80 8.28
CA GLN A 140 6.13 -15.78 8.87
C GLN A 140 7.01 -15.12 7.79
N ALA A 141 7.59 -15.92 6.90
CA ALA A 141 8.39 -15.43 5.78
C ALA A 141 7.57 -14.54 4.83
N LEU A 142 6.35 -14.95 4.48
CA LEU A 142 5.45 -14.15 3.62
C LEU A 142 5.03 -12.84 4.30
N ALA A 143 4.69 -12.87 5.58
CA ALA A 143 4.37 -11.67 6.35
C ALA A 143 5.55 -10.70 6.39
N TRP A 144 6.75 -11.21 6.62
CA TRP A 144 7.99 -10.42 6.62
C TRP A 144 8.29 -9.79 5.26
N ILE A 145 8.09 -10.52 4.15
CA ILE A 145 8.26 -10.00 2.79
C ILE A 145 7.29 -8.84 2.54
N ASN A 146 6.01 -9.03 2.87
CA ASN A 146 4.97 -8.01 2.68
C ASN A 146 5.26 -6.75 3.50
N GLU A 147 5.62 -6.92 4.77
CA GLU A 147 5.97 -5.82 5.66
C GLU A 147 7.24 -5.09 5.18
N THR A 148 8.26 -5.83 4.76
CA THR A 148 9.50 -5.24 4.24
C THR A 148 9.25 -4.43 2.97
N SER A 149 8.38 -4.92 2.08
CA SER A 149 7.94 -4.20 0.89
C SER A 149 7.26 -2.87 1.23
N GLU A 150 6.34 -2.88 2.20
CA GLU A 150 5.66 -1.66 2.65
C GLU A 150 6.65 -0.65 3.25
N ILE A 151 7.54 -1.12 4.12
CA ILE A 151 8.59 -0.28 4.73
C ILE A 151 9.48 0.34 3.65
N ALA A 152 9.98 -0.47 2.72
CA ALA A 152 10.82 0.02 1.65
C ALA A 152 10.11 1.09 0.80
N ASN A 153 8.82 0.92 0.55
CA ASN A 153 8.00 1.92 -0.14
C ASN A 153 7.93 3.25 0.62
N ARG A 154 7.76 3.21 1.93
CA ARG A 154 7.70 4.41 2.78
C ARG A 154 9.06 5.08 2.90
N LEU A 155 10.12 4.31 3.14
CA LEU A 155 11.49 4.83 3.22
C LEU A 155 11.93 5.47 1.89
N ALA A 156 11.59 4.88 0.75
CA ALA A 156 11.93 5.46 -0.54
C ALA A 156 11.24 6.79 -0.80
N LEU A 157 9.97 6.94 -0.40
CA LEU A 157 9.28 8.23 -0.49
C LEU A 157 9.88 9.26 0.48
N ARG A 158 10.25 8.86 1.70
CA ARG A 158 10.96 9.71 2.67
C ARG A 158 12.30 10.18 2.10
N GLU A 159 13.10 9.27 1.56
CA GLU A 159 14.39 9.57 0.95
C GLU A 159 14.23 10.58 -0.20
N ARG A 160 13.22 10.39 -1.05
CA ARG A 160 12.92 11.33 -2.14
C ARG A 160 12.55 12.72 -1.61
N ALA A 161 11.72 12.79 -0.58
CA ALA A 161 11.32 14.04 0.03
C ALA A 161 12.52 14.79 0.65
N ILE A 162 13.44 14.08 1.29
CA ILE A 162 14.70 14.66 1.80
C ILE A 162 15.56 15.20 0.64
N LYS A 163 15.72 14.44 -0.43
CA LYS A 163 16.44 14.89 -1.65
C LYS A 163 15.80 16.14 -2.27
N ASN A 164 14.51 16.33 -2.09
CA ASN A 164 13.78 17.53 -2.52
C ASN A 164 13.86 18.68 -1.51
N GLY A 165 14.69 18.58 -0.47
CA GLY A 165 14.92 19.63 0.52
C GLY A 165 13.92 19.68 1.66
N LYS A 166 13.13 18.62 1.88
CA LYS A 166 12.26 18.51 3.06
C LYS A 166 13.08 18.17 4.30
N THR A 167 12.67 18.68 5.45
CA THR A 167 13.27 18.24 6.73
C THR A 167 12.92 16.76 6.98
N PRO A 168 13.72 16.02 7.78
CA PRO A 168 13.46 14.63 8.10
C PRO A 168 12.03 14.39 8.60
N HIS A 169 11.55 15.18 9.56
CA HIS A 169 10.17 15.09 10.07
C HIS A 169 9.10 15.35 9.01
N GLN A 170 9.31 16.34 8.12
CA GLN A 170 8.39 16.59 7.01
C GLN A 170 8.36 15.42 6.02
N ALA A 171 9.53 14.85 5.72
CA ALA A 171 9.67 13.71 4.82
C ALA A 171 8.97 12.46 5.38
N THR A 172 9.16 12.18 6.67
CA THR A 172 8.47 11.11 7.39
C THR A 172 6.96 11.33 7.42
N TRP A 173 6.51 12.55 7.66
CA TRP A 173 5.08 12.88 7.58
C TRP A 173 4.50 12.61 6.18
N ILE A 174 5.18 13.05 5.11
CA ILE A 174 4.76 12.81 3.73
C ILE A 174 4.66 11.33 3.43
N SER A 175 5.68 10.55 3.82
CA SER A 175 5.74 9.12 3.59
C SER A 175 4.72 8.32 4.38
N ARG A 176 4.24 8.86 5.50
CA ARG A 176 3.17 8.30 6.31
C ARG A 176 1.79 8.69 5.79
N ALA A 177 1.61 9.97 5.44
CA ALA A 177 0.31 10.55 5.14
C ALA A 177 -0.25 10.19 3.75
N TYR A 178 0.56 9.63 2.84
CA TYR A 178 0.08 9.28 1.51
C TYR A 178 -1.00 8.18 1.57
N LEU A 179 -0.86 7.24 2.50
CA LEU A 179 -1.82 6.17 2.75
C LEU A 179 -1.85 5.87 4.27
N ASP A 180 -2.65 6.64 5.00
CA ASP A 180 -2.75 6.53 6.45
C ASP A 180 -4.04 5.82 6.86
N PHE A 181 -3.94 4.52 7.12
CA PHE A 181 -5.08 3.69 7.52
C PHE A 181 -5.62 4.02 8.93
N SER A 182 -4.87 4.75 9.75
CA SER A 182 -5.32 5.18 11.08
C SER A 182 -6.43 6.23 11.00
N GLN A 183 -6.52 6.97 9.89
CA GLN A 183 -7.51 8.04 9.69
C GLN A 183 -8.93 7.55 9.35
N GLY A 184 -9.18 6.24 9.35
CA GLY A 184 -10.48 5.66 9.02
C GLY A 184 -11.59 5.95 10.04
N GLY A 185 -11.22 6.35 11.27
CA GLY A 185 -12.18 6.47 12.38
C GLY A 185 -12.74 5.10 12.82
N SER A 186 -13.41 5.06 13.98
CA SER A 186 -13.91 3.82 14.59
C SER A 186 -14.97 3.11 13.73
N GLY A 187 -15.87 3.85 13.10
CA GLY A 187 -16.95 3.29 12.27
C GLY A 187 -16.41 2.62 11.00
N VAL A 188 -15.47 3.26 10.30
CA VAL A 188 -14.85 2.67 9.10
C VAL A 188 -14.02 1.45 9.46
N ARG A 189 -13.30 1.47 10.60
CA ARG A 189 -12.55 0.32 11.09
C ARG A 189 -13.44 -0.87 11.44
N ALA A 190 -14.57 -0.61 12.09
CA ALA A 190 -15.57 -1.63 12.37
C ALA A 190 -16.14 -2.23 11.08
N ALA A 191 -16.50 -1.41 10.10
CA ALA A 191 -17.00 -1.86 8.81
C ALA A 191 -15.94 -2.62 8.00
N ASP A 192 -14.65 -2.24 8.07
CA ASP A 192 -13.52 -2.92 7.41
C ASP A 192 -13.27 -4.34 7.93
N SER A 193 -13.73 -4.64 9.16
CA SER A 193 -13.67 -6.01 9.68
C SER A 193 -14.62 -6.97 8.96
N VAL A 194 -15.70 -6.44 8.38
CA VAL A 194 -16.75 -7.20 7.67
C VAL A 194 -16.61 -7.06 6.15
N ILE A 195 -16.25 -5.85 5.68
CA ILE A 195 -16.04 -5.55 4.24
C ILE A 195 -14.54 -5.44 4.00
N PRO A 196 -13.91 -6.43 3.35
CA PRO A 196 -12.47 -6.41 3.13
C PRO A 196 -12.01 -5.17 2.37
N TYR A 197 -10.92 -4.55 2.85
CA TYR A 197 -10.26 -3.40 2.20
C TYR A 197 -11.09 -2.10 2.11
N LEU A 198 -12.21 -1.98 2.84
CA LEU A 198 -13.02 -0.77 2.83
C LEU A 198 -12.22 0.46 3.29
N ASN A 199 -11.47 0.33 4.39
CA ASN A 199 -10.64 1.42 4.89
C ASN A 199 -9.56 1.81 3.88
N ALA A 200 -8.89 0.83 3.27
CA ALA A 200 -7.89 1.08 2.23
C ALA A 200 -8.47 1.85 1.04
N SER A 201 -9.64 1.44 0.57
CA SER A 201 -10.35 2.11 -0.54
C SER A 201 -10.75 3.55 -0.20
N ILE A 202 -11.22 3.80 1.02
CA ILE A 202 -11.58 5.14 1.48
C ILE A 202 -10.33 6.03 1.57
N GLN A 203 -9.24 5.54 2.16
CA GLN A 203 -8.00 6.32 2.29
C GLN A 203 -7.36 6.60 0.93
N ALA A 204 -7.36 5.63 0.03
CA ALA A 204 -6.89 5.83 -1.34
C ALA A 204 -7.70 6.91 -2.07
N THR A 205 -9.01 6.83 -2.02
CA THR A 205 -9.90 7.83 -2.62
C THR A 205 -9.67 9.22 -2.04
N ARG A 206 -9.57 9.32 -0.71
CA ARG A 206 -9.24 10.59 -0.03
C ARG A 206 -7.88 11.15 -0.47
N GLY A 207 -6.87 10.30 -0.62
CA GLY A 207 -5.54 10.68 -1.10
C GLY A 207 -5.60 11.31 -2.50
N ILE A 208 -6.29 10.66 -3.42
CA ILE A 208 -6.50 11.14 -4.79
C ILE A 208 -7.24 12.48 -4.81
N VAL A 209 -8.37 12.57 -4.12
CA VAL A 209 -9.17 13.82 -4.06
C VAL A 209 -8.39 14.96 -3.43
N ARG A 210 -7.64 14.70 -2.35
CA ARG A 210 -6.80 15.70 -1.68
C ARG A 210 -5.74 16.25 -2.62
N TYR A 211 -5.06 15.38 -3.36
CA TYR A 211 -4.04 15.79 -4.29
C TYR A 211 -4.62 16.54 -5.50
N ALA A 212 -5.73 16.04 -6.07
CA ALA A 212 -6.42 16.70 -7.16
C ALA A 212 -6.86 18.14 -6.79
N LYS A 213 -7.31 18.34 -5.55
CA LYS A 213 -7.64 19.69 -5.03
C LYS A 213 -6.42 20.56 -4.78
N LYS A 214 -5.29 19.97 -4.35
CA LYS A 214 -4.07 20.69 -4.01
C LYS A 214 -3.31 21.16 -5.25
N ASP A 215 -3.25 20.35 -6.30
CA ASP A 215 -2.48 20.60 -7.52
C ASP A 215 -3.18 19.97 -8.73
N ALA A 216 -4.29 20.59 -9.14
CA ALA A 216 -5.13 20.08 -10.23
C ALA A 216 -4.35 19.97 -11.56
N GLY A 217 -3.42 20.89 -11.82
CA GLY A 217 -2.62 20.90 -13.06
C GLY A 217 -1.73 19.67 -13.17
N LYS A 218 -0.92 19.40 -12.14
CA LYS A 218 -0.06 18.22 -12.12
C LYS A 218 -0.88 16.93 -12.06
N PHE A 219 -1.98 16.91 -11.31
CA PHE A 219 -2.88 15.77 -11.26
C PHE A 219 -3.42 15.43 -12.66
N SER A 220 -3.92 16.42 -13.39
CA SER A 220 -4.44 16.22 -14.75
C SER A 220 -3.36 15.72 -15.71
N LEU A 221 -2.13 16.26 -15.63
CA LEU A 221 -1.00 15.79 -16.45
C LEU A 221 -0.63 14.33 -16.13
N LYS A 222 -0.64 13.93 -14.87
CA LYS A 222 -0.40 12.53 -14.46
C LYS A 222 -1.50 11.62 -14.94
N MET A 223 -2.76 12.03 -14.80
CA MET A 223 -3.91 11.27 -15.31
C MET A 223 -3.85 11.11 -16.83
N ALA A 224 -3.52 12.18 -17.56
CA ALA A 224 -3.38 12.13 -19.01
C ALA A 224 -2.29 11.13 -19.44
N GLN A 225 -1.18 11.03 -18.72
CA GLN A 225 -0.14 10.05 -19.00
C GLN A 225 -0.63 8.60 -18.78
N ILE A 226 -1.36 8.34 -17.69
CA ILE A 226 -1.96 7.01 -17.44
C ILE A 226 -2.94 6.66 -18.55
N MET A 227 -3.86 7.57 -18.87
CA MET A 227 -4.87 7.35 -19.91
C MET A 227 -4.23 7.18 -21.29
N GLY A 228 -3.21 7.99 -21.60
CA GLY A 228 -2.47 7.89 -22.85
C GLY A 228 -1.73 6.57 -22.97
N LEU A 229 -1.06 6.11 -21.90
CA LEU A 229 -0.39 4.81 -21.87
C LEU A 229 -1.39 3.66 -22.06
N SER A 230 -2.51 3.68 -21.31
CA SER A 230 -3.57 2.67 -21.43
C SER A 230 -4.15 2.63 -22.81
N GLY A 231 -4.50 3.78 -23.36
CA GLY A 231 -5.07 3.90 -24.71
C GLY A 231 -4.08 3.43 -25.81
N THR A 232 -2.81 3.79 -25.68
CA THR A 232 -1.76 3.34 -26.61
C THR A 232 -1.57 1.83 -26.57
N LEU A 233 -1.52 1.23 -25.38
CA LEU A 233 -1.41 -0.23 -25.22
C LEU A 233 -2.64 -0.94 -25.79
N ALA A 234 -3.83 -0.45 -25.47
CA ALA A 234 -5.07 -1.01 -26.00
C ALA A 234 -5.13 -0.93 -27.52
N TRP A 235 -4.78 0.22 -28.09
CA TRP A 235 -4.70 0.41 -29.54
C TRP A 235 -3.66 -0.52 -30.18
N TYR A 236 -2.45 -0.60 -29.61
CA TYR A 236 -1.40 -1.49 -30.09
C TYR A 236 -1.86 -2.95 -30.14
N MET A 237 -2.46 -3.44 -29.05
CA MET A 237 -2.98 -4.81 -29.00
C MET A 237 -4.12 -5.01 -29.99
N ALA A 238 -5.04 -4.08 -30.11
CA ALA A 238 -6.17 -4.19 -31.05
C ALA A 238 -5.73 -4.22 -32.50
N VAL A 239 -4.65 -3.51 -32.86
CA VAL A 239 -4.17 -3.41 -34.25
C VAL A 239 -3.09 -4.42 -34.58
N LYS A 240 -2.09 -4.58 -33.69
CA LYS A 240 -0.90 -5.40 -33.96
C LYS A 240 -0.97 -6.82 -33.37
N MET A 241 -1.77 -7.01 -32.31
CA MET A 241 -1.91 -8.31 -31.61
C MET A 241 -3.39 -8.71 -31.54
N LYS A 242 -4.06 -8.73 -32.69
CA LYS A 242 -5.52 -8.92 -32.78
C LYS A 242 -6.01 -10.21 -32.12
N ASP A 243 -5.23 -11.27 -32.21
CA ASP A 243 -5.63 -12.57 -31.64
C ASP A 243 -5.51 -12.56 -30.12
N LEU A 244 -4.45 -11.94 -29.57
CA LEU A 244 -4.37 -11.67 -28.13
C LEU A 244 -5.54 -10.78 -27.69
N TRP A 245 -5.81 -9.69 -28.40
CA TRP A 245 -6.89 -8.76 -28.05
C TRP A 245 -8.27 -9.44 -28.02
N LYS A 246 -8.54 -10.36 -28.96
CA LYS A 246 -9.77 -11.17 -28.96
C LYS A 246 -9.85 -12.17 -27.82
N GLN A 247 -8.71 -12.70 -27.39
CA GLN A 247 -8.61 -13.65 -26.28
C GLN A 247 -8.99 -13.02 -24.93
N ILE A 248 -8.70 -11.72 -24.74
CA ILE A 248 -8.94 -11.01 -23.49
C ILE A 248 -10.42 -10.66 -23.36
N SER A 249 -11.01 -10.96 -22.21
CA SER A 249 -12.42 -10.63 -21.94
C SER A 249 -12.66 -9.12 -21.89
N GLY A 250 -13.90 -8.70 -22.15
CA GLY A 250 -14.28 -7.28 -22.02
C GLY A 250 -14.09 -6.73 -20.60
N GLU A 251 -14.33 -7.56 -19.60
CA GLU A 251 -14.12 -7.22 -18.20
C GLU A 251 -12.65 -6.96 -17.87
N GLU A 252 -11.74 -7.81 -18.34
CA GLU A 252 -10.30 -7.66 -18.15
C GLU A 252 -9.78 -6.41 -18.85
N LYS A 253 -10.23 -6.12 -20.08
CA LYS A 253 -9.87 -4.90 -20.81
C LYS A 253 -10.24 -3.62 -20.07
N ASN A 254 -11.33 -3.66 -19.30
CA ASN A 254 -11.82 -2.49 -18.56
C ASN A 254 -11.19 -2.35 -17.17
N ARG A 255 -10.66 -3.43 -16.61
CA ARG A 255 -10.17 -3.44 -15.22
C ARG A 255 -8.66 -3.42 -15.08
N PHE A 256 -7.93 -3.92 -16.08
CA PHE A 256 -6.50 -4.17 -15.94
C PHE A 256 -5.68 -3.48 -17.02
N PHE A 257 -4.48 -3.11 -16.65
CA PHE A 257 -3.40 -2.85 -17.60
C PHE A 257 -2.89 -4.19 -18.14
N ILE A 258 -3.07 -4.43 -19.41
CA ILE A 258 -2.70 -5.69 -20.03
C ILE A 258 -1.39 -5.50 -20.79
N ILE A 259 -0.37 -6.26 -20.40
CA ILE A 259 0.96 -6.20 -20.99
C ILE A 259 1.22 -7.53 -21.70
N PRO A 260 1.41 -7.51 -23.05
CA PRO A 260 1.74 -8.72 -23.78
C PRO A 260 3.10 -9.28 -23.32
N ALA A 261 3.19 -10.59 -23.13
CA ALA A 261 4.44 -11.27 -22.79
C ALA A 261 5.28 -11.58 -24.01
N GLY A 262 5.63 -10.56 -24.83
CA GLY A 262 6.57 -10.69 -25.94
C GLY A 262 6.17 -11.69 -27.05
N GLY A 263 4.88 -11.99 -27.19
CA GLY A 263 4.40 -12.98 -28.18
C GLY A 263 4.51 -14.43 -27.73
N LEU A 264 4.86 -14.70 -26.46
CA LEU A 264 4.86 -16.05 -25.90
C LEU A 264 3.45 -16.65 -25.93
N THR A 265 3.39 -17.91 -26.31
CA THR A 265 2.14 -18.69 -26.40
C THR A 265 2.23 -19.99 -25.60
N TYR A 266 1.08 -20.52 -25.25
CA TYR A 266 0.92 -21.85 -24.67
C TYR A 266 -0.30 -22.53 -25.29
N GLU A 267 -0.39 -23.84 -25.21
CA GLU A 267 -1.59 -24.58 -25.58
C GLU A 267 -2.48 -24.77 -24.34
N ASP A 268 -3.76 -24.42 -24.48
CA ASP A 268 -4.73 -24.68 -23.42
C ASP A 268 -5.18 -26.17 -23.43
N GLU A 269 -5.95 -26.57 -22.43
CA GLU A 269 -6.46 -27.96 -22.28
C GLU A 269 -7.27 -28.44 -23.48
N THR A 270 -7.72 -27.55 -24.36
CA THR A 270 -8.46 -27.85 -25.58
C THR A 270 -7.55 -27.95 -26.81
N GLY A 271 -6.22 -27.82 -26.66
CA GLY A 271 -5.25 -27.82 -27.75
C GLY A 271 -5.23 -26.48 -28.53
N LYS A 272 -5.82 -25.43 -28.01
CA LYS A 272 -5.86 -24.11 -28.65
C LYS A 272 -4.69 -23.27 -28.19
N THR A 273 -3.97 -22.70 -29.15
CA THR A 273 -2.88 -21.74 -28.84
C THR A 273 -3.43 -20.47 -28.20
N ARG A 274 -2.89 -20.12 -27.03
CA ARG A 274 -3.20 -18.91 -26.25
C ARG A 274 -1.96 -18.06 -26.10
N TYR A 275 -2.14 -16.75 -26.13
CA TYR A 275 -1.07 -15.79 -25.83
C TYR A 275 -0.94 -15.56 -24.34
N LEU A 276 0.30 -15.48 -23.84
CA LEU A 276 0.60 -15.08 -22.49
C LEU A 276 0.55 -13.56 -22.36
N TYR A 277 -0.05 -13.09 -21.28
CA TYR A 277 -0.08 -11.66 -20.91
C TYR A 277 -0.10 -11.50 -19.40
N VAL A 278 0.34 -10.34 -18.93
CA VAL A 278 0.31 -9.92 -17.52
C VAL A 278 -0.80 -8.89 -17.35
N LYS A 279 -1.56 -9.02 -16.27
CA LYS A 279 -2.66 -8.13 -15.88
C LYS A 279 -2.50 -7.60 -14.46
#